data_a03fa4725d80024a9ebc2f9da2e7a77d
#
_entry.id   a03fa4725d80024a9ebc2f9da2e7a77d
#
_cell.length_a   1.000
_cell.length_b   1.000
_cell.length_c   1.000
_cell.angle_alpha   90.00
_cell.angle_beta   90.00
_cell.angle_gamma   90.00
#
_symmetry.space_group_name_H-M   'P 1'
#
loop_
_entity.id
_entity.type
_entity.pdbx_description
1 polymer ?
#
loop_
_entity_poly.entity_id
_entity_poly.type
_entity_poly.pdbx_seq_one_letter_code
_entity_poly.pdbx_strand_id
1 'polypeptide(L)'
;MSGIETPHFKSIPTGQIAIVIGATGGIGAAFATHLHSSGHFAKVLTYGRKTRPSLDFDIPESIDACARDARMQADAHGCDIALIIDATGYLHDETFQPEKSLRQIDAAYMTKQFRINAIGPALLMKHFXPLLPRKGKAVFATLSAKVGSIGDNRMGGWYGYRAAKAALNQLVKTASIELARNKPDAICVSLHPGTVDTGLSGPFAKSGLDVQNPEQVTARMLAVIDGLTPRQSGGFFAYDGQELPW
;
A
#
# COMPACT_ATOMS: atom_id res chain seq x y z
N MET A 1 -19.93 4.15 -21.76
CA MET A 1 -18.61 4.24 -21.08
C MET A 1 -18.81 5.23 -19.92
N SER A 2 -18.96 4.71 -18.69
CA SER A 2 -18.99 5.59 -17.51
C SER A 2 -17.57 6.13 -17.34
N GLY A 3 -17.39 7.41 -17.55
CA GLY A 3 -16.11 8.07 -17.33
C GLY A 3 -15.67 7.81 -15.89
N ILE A 4 -14.44 7.30 -15.71
CA ILE A 4 -13.88 7.17 -14.38
C ILE A 4 -13.62 8.58 -13.88
N GLU A 5 -14.32 8.98 -12.82
CA GLU A 5 -14.14 10.31 -12.24
C GLU A 5 -12.71 10.45 -11.72
N THR A 6 -12.06 11.53 -12.12
CA THR A 6 -10.74 11.88 -11.60
C THR A 6 -10.87 12.12 -10.09
N PRO A 7 -10.03 11.49 -9.27
CA PRO A 7 -10.10 11.71 -7.82
C PRO A 7 -9.94 13.18 -7.46
N HIS A 8 -10.84 13.67 -6.63
CA HIS A 8 -10.83 15.05 -6.16
C HIS A 8 -10.45 15.07 -4.68
N PHE A 9 -9.27 15.60 -4.38
CA PHE A 9 -8.75 15.66 -3.01
C PHE A 9 -9.25 16.94 -2.33
N LYS A 10 -9.79 16.79 -1.12
CA LYS A 10 -10.34 17.89 -0.33
C LYS A 10 -9.53 18.18 0.92
N SER A 11 -8.85 17.18 1.43
CA SER A 11 -8.16 17.29 2.73
C SER A 11 -6.65 17.09 2.65
N ILE A 12 -6.14 16.43 1.62
CA ILE A 12 -4.70 16.35 1.38
C ILE A 12 -4.27 17.68 0.75
N PRO A 13 -3.24 18.35 1.27
CA PRO A 13 -2.83 19.66 0.74
C PRO A 13 -2.42 19.58 -0.74
N THR A 14 -2.86 20.55 -1.53
CA THR A 14 -2.54 20.65 -2.95
C THR A 14 -1.08 21.10 -3.15
N GLY A 15 -0.50 20.77 -4.30
CA GLY A 15 0.84 21.21 -4.65
C GLY A 15 1.97 20.49 -3.94
N GLN A 16 1.66 19.39 -3.25
CA GLN A 16 2.64 18.58 -2.54
C GLN A 16 3.11 17.41 -3.42
N ILE A 17 3.95 16.55 -2.88
CA ILE A 17 4.44 15.36 -3.59
C ILE A 17 3.64 14.13 -3.15
N ALA A 18 3.25 13.31 -4.14
CA ALA A 18 2.73 11.97 -3.91
C ALA A 18 3.77 10.93 -4.37
N ILE A 19 3.82 9.79 -3.69
CA ILE A 19 4.73 8.68 -4.01
C ILE A 19 3.91 7.40 -4.17
N VAL A 20 4.18 6.65 -5.25
CA VAL A 20 3.61 5.31 -5.43
C VAL A 20 4.77 4.30 -5.53
N ILE A 21 4.81 3.36 -4.60
CA ILE A 21 5.79 2.28 -4.58
C ILE A 21 5.10 1.02 -5.12
N GLY A 22 5.74 0.34 -6.07
CA GLY A 22 5.11 -0.77 -6.78
C GLY A 22 4.29 -0.34 -8.00
N ALA A 23 4.61 0.82 -8.57
CA ALA A 23 3.85 1.45 -9.67
C ALA A 23 3.84 0.64 -10.98
N THR A 24 4.59 -0.46 -11.07
CA THR A 24 4.58 -1.34 -12.25
C THR A 24 3.55 -2.46 -12.16
N GLY A 25 2.93 -2.65 -10.97
CA GLY A 25 1.83 -3.60 -10.81
C GLY A 25 0.49 -2.96 -11.19
N GLY A 26 -0.54 -3.78 -11.42
CA GLY A 26 -1.85 -3.27 -11.88
C GLY A 26 -2.44 -2.18 -11.01
N ILE A 27 -2.51 -2.41 -9.70
CA ILE A 27 -3.07 -1.42 -8.75
C ILE A 27 -2.14 -0.21 -8.62
N GLY A 28 -0.83 -0.44 -8.51
CA GLY A 28 0.14 0.66 -8.39
C GLY A 28 0.15 1.57 -9.62
N ALA A 29 0.06 0.99 -10.83
CA ALA A 29 -0.02 1.76 -12.07
C ALA A 29 -1.30 2.62 -12.11
N ALA A 30 -2.43 2.04 -11.69
CA ALA A 30 -3.69 2.78 -11.65
C ALA A 30 -3.62 3.95 -10.63
N PHE A 31 -3.03 3.73 -9.45
CA PHE A 31 -2.79 4.83 -8.50
C PHE A 31 -1.95 5.94 -9.14
N ALA A 32 -0.82 5.58 -9.76
CA ALA A 32 0.05 6.57 -10.40
C ALA A 32 -0.70 7.38 -11.46
N THR A 33 -1.49 6.70 -12.30
CA THR A 33 -2.30 7.34 -13.33
C THR A 33 -3.28 8.34 -12.73
N HIS A 34 -4.05 7.93 -11.70
CA HIS A 34 -5.01 8.82 -11.04
C HIS A 34 -4.33 10.04 -10.41
N LEU A 35 -3.21 9.82 -9.72
CA LEU A 35 -2.50 10.91 -9.05
C LEU A 35 -1.95 11.92 -10.07
N HIS A 36 -1.39 11.42 -11.19
CA HIS A 36 -0.93 12.31 -12.27
C HIS A 36 -2.10 13.09 -12.90
N SER A 37 -3.18 12.39 -13.26
CA SER A 37 -4.30 13.02 -13.97
C SER A 37 -5.10 13.99 -13.08
N SER A 38 -5.01 13.85 -11.75
CA SER A 38 -5.73 14.74 -10.83
C SER A 38 -5.23 16.20 -10.89
N GLY A 39 -3.99 16.42 -11.29
CA GLY A 39 -3.36 17.74 -11.25
C GLY A 39 -3.22 18.32 -9.84
N HIS A 40 -3.51 17.51 -8.80
CA HIS A 40 -3.51 17.96 -7.41
C HIS A 40 -2.10 18.08 -6.82
N PHE A 41 -1.20 17.23 -7.26
CA PHE A 41 0.16 17.12 -6.73
C PHE A 41 1.15 17.81 -7.65
N ALA A 42 2.12 18.56 -7.09
CA ALA A 42 3.20 19.18 -7.86
C ALA A 42 4.04 18.12 -8.58
N LYS A 43 4.17 16.96 -7.94
CA LYS A 43 4.92 15.84 -8.54
C LYS A 43 4.42 14.52 -8.01
N VAL A 44 4.40 13.51 -8.87
CA VAL A 44 4.13 12.11 -8.49
C VAL A 44 5.39 11.30 -8.76
N LEU A 45 5.99 10.78 -7.70
CA LEU A 45 7.18 9.94 -7.80
C LEU A 45 6.76 8.46 -7.81
N THR A 46 7.44 7.65 -8.60
CA THR A 46 7.16 6.22 -8.67
C THR A 46 8.42 5.42 -8.42
N TYR A 47 8.33 4.40 -7.55
CA TYR A 47 9.46 3.52 -7.25
C TYR A 47 9.06 2.05 -7.43
N GLY A 48 10.03 1.27 -7.90
CA GLY A 48 9.87 -0.16 -8.12
C GLY A 48 11.16 -0.74 -8.69
N ARG A 49 11.17 -2.04 -8.96
CA ARG A 49 12.38 -2.72 -9.43
C ARG A 49 12.93 -2.20 -10.76
N LYS A 50 12.07 -1.59 -11.58
CA LYS A 50 12.46 -1.09 -12.92
C LYS A 50 12.60 0.43 -12.96
N THR A 51 12.48 1.13 -11.84
CA THR A 51 12.64 2.60 -11.78
C THR A 51 14.13 2.98 -11.56
N ARG A 52 14.40 4.26 -11.60
CA ARG A 52 15.71 4.81 -11.23
C ARG A 52 15.48 5.97 -10.25
N PRO A 53 15.93 5.81 -8.99
CA PRO A 53 16.56 4.62 -8.43
C PRO A 53 15.61 3.41 -8.37
N SER A 54 16.21 2.21 -8.40
CA SER A 54 15.46 0.95 -8.28
C SER A 54 15.12 0.70 -6.80
N LEU A 55 13.92 0.15 -6.55
CA LEU A 55 13.51 -0.28 -5.22
C LEU A 55 13.26 -1.79 -5.23
N ASP A 56 14.08 -2.52 -4.49
CA ASP A 56 14.01 -3.98 -4.43
C ASP A 56 14.16 -4.45 -2.99
N PHE A 57 13.22 -5.25 -2.51
CA PHE A 57 13.22 -5.76 -1.13
C PHE A 57 14.34 -6.81 -0.89
N ASP A 58 14.96 -7.32 -1.95
CA ASP A 58 16.13 -8.18 -1.83
C ASP A 58 17.41 -7.38 -1.63
N ILE A 59 17.35 -6.06 -1.82
CA ILE A 59 18.48 -5.12 -1.68
C ILE A 59 18.02 -3.98 -0.77
N PRO A 60 18.08 -4.14 0.56
CA PRO A 60 17.53 -3.13 1.49
C PRO A 60 18.07 -1.72 1.30
N GLU A 61 19.33 -1.58 0.86
CA GLU A 61 19.96 -0.29 0.58
C GLU A 61 19.23 0.47 -0.54
N SER A 62 18.56 -0.25 -1.44
CA SER A 62 17.79 0.36 -2.52
C SER A 62 16.60 1.17 -1.98
N ILE A 63 16.03 0.76 -0.85
CA ILE A 63 14.91 1.47 -0.21
C ILE A 63 15.40 2.83 0.31
N ASP A 64 16.55 2.83 0.98
CA ASP A 64 17.17 4.06 1.48
C ASP A 64 17.52 5.01 0.33
N ALA A 65 18.06 4.48 -0.78
CA ALA A 65 18.38 5.28 -1.96
C ALA A 65 17.11 5.95 -2.54
N CYS A 66 15.99 5.23 -2.60
CA CYS A 66 14.72 5.80 -3.06
C CYS A 66 14.19 6.86 -2.09
N ALA A 67 14.34 6.64 -0.78
CA ALA A 67 13.91 7.62 0.22
C ALA A 67 14.75 8.90 0.13
N ARG A 68 16.06 8.78 -0.09
CA ARG A 68 16.94 9.94 -0.32
C ARG A 68 16.55 10.70 -1.59
N ASP A 69 16.26 9.98 -2.67
CA ASP A 69 15.79 10.61 -3.91
C ASP A 69 14.49 11.37 -3.66
N ALA A 70 13.54 10.74 -2.96
CA ALA A 70 12.26 11.38 -2.63
C ALA A 70 12.48 12.69 -1.83
N ARG A 71 13.40 12.67 -0.87
CA ARG A 71 13.77 13.87 -0.10
C ARG A 71 14.34 14.95 -1.01
N MET A 72 15.31 14.60 -1.86
CA MET A 72 15.92 15.54 -2.81
C MET A 72 14.88 16.16 -3.73
N GLN A 73 13.91 15.36 -4.21
CA GLN A 73 12.84 15.86 -5.06
C GLN A 73 11.93 16.84 -4.29
N ALA A 74 11.62 16.53 -3.03
CA ALA A 74 10.80 17.41 -2.19
C ALA A 74 11.51 18.74 -1.94
N ASP A 75 12.77 18.69 -1.58
CA ASP A 75 13.59 19.88 -1.33
C ASP A 75 13.72 20.74 -2.60
N ALA A 76 13.95 20.12 -3.75
CA ALA A 76 14.11 20.80 -5.04
C ALA A 76 12.82 21.52 -5.48
N HIS A 77 11.66 21.01 -5.09
CA HIS A 77 10.37 21.63 -5.44
C HIS A 77 9.82 22.53 -4.33
N GLY A 78 10.48 22.56 -3.16
CA GLY A 78 9.99 23.31 -2.01
C GLY A 78 8.66 22.80 -1.49
N CYS A 79 8.41 21.47 -1.60
CA CYS A 79 7.13 20.85 -1.29
C CYS A 79 7.31 19.78 -0.21
N ASP A 80 6.24 19.50 0.53
CA ASP A 80 6.20 18.37 1.44
C ASP A 80 5.78 17.08 0.70
N ILE A 81 6.07 15.92 1.29
CA ILE A 81 5.55 14.64 0.82
C ILE A 81 4.26 14.37 1.59
N ALA A 82 3.12 14.55 0.93
CA ALA A 82 1.81 14.47 1.58
C ALA A 82 1.13 13.08 1.43
N LEU A 83 1.56 12.28 0.44
CA LEU A 83 0.93 10.98 0.21
C LEU A 83 1.97 9.96 -0.23
N ILE A 84 1.99 8.82 0.46
CA ILE A 84 2.83 7.68 0.08
C ILE A 84 1.92 6.45 0.02
N ILE A 85 1.90 5.79 -1.13
CA ILE A 85 1.12 4.57 -1.34
C ILE A 85 2.09 3.42 -1.63
N ASP A 86 2.09 2.43 -0.74
CA ASP A 86 2.79 1.17 -0.97
C ASP A 86 1.80 0.16 -1.59
N ALA A 87 1.96 -0.04 -2.90
CA ALA A 87 1.17 -0.99 -3.67
C ALA A 87 1.97 -2.27 -3.98
N THR A 88 2.98 -2.58 -3.17
CA THR A 88 3.75 -3.82 -3.34
C THR A 88 2.98 -5.01 -2.79
N GLY A 89 3.29 -6.19 -3.33
CA GLY A 89 2.70 -7.42 -2.84
C GLY A 89 3.12 -8.63 -3.67
N TYR A 90 2.99 -9.79 -3.04
CA TYR A 90 3.32 -11.08 -3.66
C TYR A 90 2.34 -12.13 -3.14
N LEU A 91 1.84 -12.96 -4.02
CA LEU A 91 0.97 -14.08 -3.66
C LEU A 91 1.47 -15.40 -4.23
N HIS A 92 1.89 -15.41 -5.50
CA HIS A 92 2.33 -16.62 -6.20
C HIS A 92 3.31 -16.28 -7.31
N ASP A 93 3.98 -17.31 -7.80
CA ASP A 93 4.75 -17.27 -9.04
C ASP A 93 4.78 -18.68 -9.66
N GLU A 94 5.69 -18.94 -10.59
CA GLU A 94 5.81 -20.25 -11.25
C GLU A 94 6.20 -21.36 -10.27
N THR A 95 6.97 -21.03 -9.24
CA THR A 95 7.49 -21.98 -8.25
C THR A 95 6.52 -22.21 -7.09
N PHE A 96 5.87 -21.16 -6.62
CA PHE A 96 5.10 -21.18 -5.37
C PHE A 96 3.63 -20.83 -5.59
N GLN A 97 2.75 -21.61 -4.99
CA GLN A 97 1.29 -21.38 -5.00
C GLN A 97 0.77 -21.30 -3.56
N PRO A 98 -0.28 -20.52 -3.30
CA PRO A 98 -0.85 -20.43 -1.94
C PRO A 98 -1.30 -21.77 -1.40
N GLU A 99 -0.92 -22.06 -0.17
CA GLU A 99 -1.16 -23.34 0.50
C GLU A 99 -2.66 -23.55 0.78
N LYS A 100 -3.18 -24.73 0.46
CA LYS A 100 -4.58 -25.12 0.73
C LYS A 100 -4.70 -25.95 2.01
N SER A 101 -3.60 -26.51 2.51
CA SER A 101 -3.59 -27.35 3.71
C SER A 101 -2.26 -27.22 4.45
N LEU A 102 -2.25 -27.63 5.73
CA LEU A 102 -1.04 -27.62 6.58
C LEU A 102 0.12 -28.39 5.92
N ARG A 103 -0.19 -29.48 5.21
CA ARG A 103 0.83 -30.32 4.57
C ARG A 103 1.61 -29.59 3.46
N GLN A 104 1.06 -28.49 2.96
CA GLN A 104 1.69 -27.72 1.89
C GLN A 104 2.53 -26.55 2.40
N ILE A 105 2.63 -26.38 3.72
CA ILE A 105 3.46 -25.30 4.28
C ILE A 105 4.91 -25.57 3.89
N ASP A 106 5.52 -24.54 3.29
CA ASP A 106 6.90 -24.56 2.81
C ASP A 106 7.65 -23.34 3.39
N ALA A 107 8.80 -23.60 3.99
CA ALA A 107 9.57 -22.57 4.69
C ALA A 107 10.09 -21.49 3.72
N ALA A 108 10.50 -21.87 2.52
CA ALA A 108 11.03 -20.91 1.54
C ALA A 108 9.89 -20.00 1.03
N TYR A 109 8.71 -20.59 0.75
CA TYR A 109 7.54 -19.80 0.35
C TYR A 109 7.11 -18.84 1.47
N MET A 110 7.03 -19.33 2.72
CA MET A 110 6.68 -18.46 3.85
C MET A 110 7.67 -17.33 4.02
N THR A 111 8.97 -17.63 3.91
CA THR A 111 10.03 -16.61 4.00
C THR A 111 9.81 -15.53 2.92
N LYS A 112 9.54 -15.95 1.68
CA LYS A 112 9.27 -15.03 0.58
C LYS A 112 8.02 -14.19 0.83
N GLN A 113 6.94 -14.83 1.36
CA GLN A 113 5.71 -14.11 1.73
C GLN A 113 5.99 -13.02 2.77
N PHE A 114 6.70 -13.37 3.84
CA PHE A 114 7.02 -12.40 4.90
C PHE A 114 7.95 -11.30 4.39
N ARG A 115 8.96 -11.67 3.60
CA ARG A 115 9.91 -10.69 3.05
C ARG A 115 9.18 -9.62 2.24
N ILE A 116 8.27 -10.02 1.33
CA ILE A 116 7.66 -9.06 0.41
C ILE A 116 6.43 -8.39 1.05
N ASN A 117 5.61 -9.14 1.81
CA ASN A 117 4.32 -8.61 2.28
C ASN A 117 4.34 -8.03 3.70
N ALA A 118 5.46 -8.18 4.43
CA ALA A 118 5.56 -7.66 5.81
C ALA A 118 6.87 -6.90 6.01
N ILE A 119 8.02 -7.57 5.80
CA ILE A 119 9.34 -6.96 6.07
C ILE A 119 9.60 -5.79 5.11
N GLY A 120 9.33 -5.98 3.81
CA GLY A 120 9.48 -4.91 2.81
C GLY A 120 8.70 -3.66 3.20
N PRO A 121 7.37 -3.75 3.41
CA PRO A 121 6.60 -2.60 3.89
C PRO A 121 7.09 -2.01 5.21
N ALA A 122 7.59 -2.82 6.15
CA ALA A 122 8.18 -2.30 7.39
C ALA A 122 9.43 -1.45 7.09
N LEU A 123 10.26 -1.89 6.16
CA LEU A 123 11.43 -1.12 5.72
C LEU A 123 10.99 0.16 4.98
N LEU A 124 9.90 0.10 4.20
CA LEU A 124 9.34 1.32 3.61
C LEU A 124 8.91 2.29 4.70
N MET A 125 8.19 1.82 5.72
CA MET A 125 7.79 2.68 6.86
C MET A 125 9.03 3.28 7.54
N LYS A 126 10.08 2.49 7.79
CA LYS A 126 11.33 2.95 8.40
C LYS A 126 11.94 4.13 7.63
N HIS A 127 12.00 4.05 6.32
CA HIS A 127 12.70 5.04 5.49
C HIS A 127 11.80 6.18 5.01
N PHE A 128 10.51 5.92 4.84
CA PHE A 128 9.60 6.91 4.28
C PHE A 128 8.75 7.64 5.33
N UNK A 129 8.34 7.21 6.55
CA UNK A 129 7.82 7.69 7.36
C UNK A 129 8.37 8.70 7.74
N PRO A 130 9.76 8.89 7.95
CA PRO A 130 10.37 10.14 8.41
C PRO A 130 10.24 11.34 7.45
N LEU A 131 9.98 11.07 6.18
CA LEU A 131 9.86 12.10 5.14
C LEU A 131 8.55 12.89 5.22
N LEU A 132 7.53 12.34 5.87
CA LEU A 132 6.25 13.04 6.03
C LEU A 132 6.44 14.32 6.86
N PRO A 133 5.68 15.39 6.61
CA PRO A 133 5.81 16.64 7.35
C PRO A 133 5.38 16.49 8.82
N ARG A 134 5.82 17.40 9.68
CA ARG A 134 5.46 17.40 11.10
C ARG A 134 4.07 17.99 11.36
N LYS A 135 3.58 18.81 10.46
CA LYS A 135 2.26 19.46 10.56
C LYS A 135 1.51 19.32 9.24
N GLY A 136 0.23 19.26 9.34
CA GLY A 136 -0.62 19.11 8.17
C GLY A 136 -0.83 17.64 7.82
N LYS A 137 -1.94 17.38 7.16
CA LYS A 137 -2.32 16.01 6.79
C LYS A 137 -1.32 15.40 5.82
N ALA A 138 -0.80 14.25 6.18
CA ALA A 138 0.00 13.42 5.30
C ALA A 138 -0.35 11.96 5.55
N VAL A 139 -0.30 11.12 4.51
CA VAL A 139 -0.76 9.72 4.63
C VAL A 139 0.29 8.77 4.07
N PHE A 140 0.59 7.72 4.84
CA PHE A 140 1.26 6.50 4.37
C PHE A 140 0.21 5.39 4.36
N ALA A 141 -0.14 4.89 3.19
CA ALA A 141 -1.11 3.81 3.02
C ALA A 141 -0.42 2.60 2.37
N THR A 142 -0.58 1.41 2.96
CA THR A 142 -0.01 0.18 2.37
C THR A 142 -1.12 -0.81 2.04
N LEU A 143 -0.98 -1.52 0.91
CA LEU A 143 -1.97 -2.52 0.51
C LEU A 143 -1.82 -3.79 1.34
N SER A 144 -2.81 -4.03 2.16
CA SER A 144 -2.99 -5.28 2.87
C SER A 144 -4.07 -6.11 2.15
N ALA A 145 -4.66 -7.08 2.84
CA ALA A 145 -5.71 -7.92 2.28
C ALA A 145 -6.63 -8.39 3.40
N LYS A 146 -7.92 -8.48 3.13
CA LYS A 146 -8.92 -8.95 4.11
C LYS A 146 -8.53 -10.31 4.70
N VAL A 147 -7.87 -11.16 3.91
CA VAL A 147 -7.38 -12.46 4.39
C VAL A 147 -6.31 -12.35 5.49
N GLY A 148 -5.73 -11.16 5.71
CA GLY A 148 -4.84 -10.87 6.83
C GLY A 148 -5.57 -10.61 8.14
N SER A 149 -6.90 -10.50 8.12
CA SER A 149 -7.70 -10.39 9.34
C SER A 149 -7.81 -11.75 10.03
N ILE A 150 -7.38 -11.80 11.29
CA ILE A 150 -7.51 -13.02 12.11
C ILE A 150 -8.98 -13.22 12.48
N GLY A 151 -9.65 -12.12 12.85
CA GLY A 151 -11.05 -12.15 13.27
C GLY A 151 -12.04 -12.51 12.16
N ASP A 152 -11.71 -12.21 10.90
CA ASP A 152 -12.57 -12.51 9.75
C ASP A 152 -12.32 -13.92 9.18
N ASN A 153 -11.25 -14.60 9.59
CA ASN A 153 -10.82 -15.86 8.95
C ASN A 153 -11.78 -17.01 9.26
N ARG A 154 -12.59 -17.38 8.28
CA ARG A 154 -13.50 -18.55 8.33
C ARG A 154 -13.16 -19.59 7.26
N MET A 155 -12.35 -19.20 6.26
CA MET A 155 -12.08 -20.05 5.11
C MET A 155 -10.81 -20.91 5.25
N GLY A 156 -9.83 -20.45 6.03
CA GLY A 156 -8.53 -21.12 6.15
C GLY A 156 -7.72 -21.03 4.85
N GLY A 157 -6.69 -21.88 4.77
CA GLY A 157 -5.76 -21.89 3.63
C GLY A 157 -4.89 -20.64 3.55
N TRP A 158 -3.99 -20.62 2.54
CA TRP A 158 -3.11 -19.47 2.26
C TRP A 158 -2.28 -19.05 3.47
N TYR A 159 -1.72 -20.02 4.17
CA TYR A 159 -1.10 -19.84 5.48
C TYR A 159 -0.03 -18.74 5.47
N GLY A 160 0.90 -18.81 4.51
CA GLY A 160 1.99 -17.84 4.41
C GLY A 160 1.48 -16.43 4.10
N TYR A 161 0.55 -16.29 3.16
CA TYR A 161 0.02 -15.00 2.76
C TYR A 161 -0.82 -14.35 3.88
N ARG A 162 -1.73 -15.13 4.50
CA ARG A 162 -2.54 -14.64 5.64
C ARG A 162 -1.63 -14.16 6.77
N ALA A 163 -0.66 -15.00 7.15
CA ALA A 163 0.25 -14.67 8.25
C ALA A 163 1.06 -13.41 7.94
N ALA A 164 1.57 -13.28 6.71
CA ALA A 164 2.34 -12.11 6.32
C ALA A 164 1.49 -10.82 6.30
N LYS A 165 0.22 -10.91 5.83
CA LYS A 165 -0.67 -9.73 5.82
C LYS A 165 -1.17 -9.39 7.24
N ALA A 166 -1.34 -10.36 8.13
CA ALA A 166 -1.61 -10.11 9.55
C ALA A 166 -0.40 -9.42 10.21
N ALA A 167 0.82 -9.89 9.91
CA ALA A 167 2.04 -9.24 10.38
C ALA A 167 2.15 -7.80 9.88
N LEU A 168 1.83 -7.55 8.60
CA LEU A 168 1.78 -6.19 8.04
C LEU A 168 0.81 -5.31 8.83
N ASN A 169 -0.39 -5.80 9.10
CA ASN A 169 -1.41 -5.07 9.85
C ASN A 169 -0.89 -4.69 11.24
N GLN A 170 -0.23 -5.64 11.92
CA GLN A 170 0.38 -5.37 13.24
C GLN A 170 1.48 -4.30 13.13
N LEU A 171 2.33 -4.37 12.10
CA LEU A 171 3.41 -3.41 11.88
C LEU A 171 2.85 -2.00 11.63
N VAL A 172 1.79 -1.87 10.82
CA VAL A 172 1.11 -0.60 10.55
C VAL A 172 0.55 -0.02 11.86
N LYS A 173 -0.13 -0.86 12.67
CA LYS A 173 -0.66 -0.41 13.97
C LYS A 173 0.46 0.11 14.87
N THR A 174 1.55 -0.63 14.96
CA THR A 174 2.70 -0.22 15.80
C THR A 174 3.32 1.08 15.30
N ALA A 175 3.56 1.17 13.97
CA ALA A 175 4.16 2.36 13.35
C ALA A 175 3.27 3.60 13.52
N SER A 176 1.95 3.45 13.46
CA SER A 176 1.03 4.58 13.63
C SER A 176 1.13 5.20 15.01
N ILE A 177 1.33 4.38 16.04
CA ILE A 177 1.49 4.86 17.44
C ILE A 177 2.79 5.66 17.58
N GLU A 178 3.87 5.17 16.98
CA GLU A 178 5.15 5.87 16.98
C GLU A 178 5.06 7.18 16.18
N LEU A 179 4.45 7.12 15.00
CA LEU A 179 4.28 8.27 14.09
C LEU A 179 3.53 9.42 14.80
N ALA A 180 2.46 9.09 15.51
CA ALA A 180 1.61 10.09 16.20
C ALA A 180 2.37 10.91 17.26
N ARG A 181 3.45 10.35 17.83
CA ARG A 181 4.25 11.08 18.84
C ARG A 181 4.97 12.30 18.28
N ASN A 182 5.39 12.20 17.01
CA ASN A 182 6.22 13.23 16.38
C ASN A 182 5.51 13.96 15.22
N LYS A 183 4.47 13.36 14.67
CA LYS A 183 3.72 13.86 13.51
C LYS A 183 2.23 13.57 13.73
N PRO A 184 1.57 14.30 14.65
CA PRO A 184 0.20 13.97 15.08
C PRO A 184 -0.86 14.08 14.00
N ASP A 185 -0.57 14.83 12.92
CA ASP A 185 -1.50 14.97 11.79
C ASP A 185 -1.27 13.88 10.72
N ALA A 186 -0.18 13.12 10.84
CA ALA A 186 0.15 12.09 9.84
C ALA A 186 -0.61 10.78 10.13
N ILE A 187 -0.96 10.09 9.06
CA ILE A 187 -1.80 8.88 9.09
C ILE A 187 -1.03 7.71 8.48
N CYS A 188 -1.01 6.58 9.15
CA CYS A 188 -0.43 5.32 8.64
C CYS A 188 -1.51 4.24 8.68
N VAL A 189 -1.91 3.67 7.52
CA VAL A 189 -3.05 2.74 7.46
C VAL A 189 -2.80 1.56 6.52
N SER A 190 -3.53 0.46 6.79
CA SER A 190 -3.65 -0.69 5.89
C SER A 190 -4.91 -0.55 5.04
N LEU A 191 -4.81 -0.85 3.74
CA LEU A 191 -5.96 -0.83 2.83
C LEU A 191 -6.15 -2.20 2.17
N HIS A 192 -7.42 -2.65 2.09
CA HIS A 192 -7.80 -3.83 1.33
C HIS A 192 -8.48 -3.41 0.03
N PRO A 193 -7.91 -3.75 -1.13
CA PRO A 193 -8.48 -3.34 -2.42
C PRO A 193 -9.68 -4.18 -2.88
N GLY A 194 -10.07 -5.22 -2.15
CA GLY A 194 -10.99 -6.23 -2.68
C GLY A 194 -10.25 -7.23 -3.57
N THR A 195 -10.99 -7.98 -4.37
CA THR A 195 -10.41 -8.84 -5.42
C THR A 195 -10.32 -7.99 -6.70
N VAL A 196 -9.10 -7.71 -7.15
CA VAL A 196 -8.86 -6.80 -8.28
C VAL A 196 -8.29 -7.58 -9.45
N ASP A 197 -8.75 -7.28 -10.66
CA ASP A 197 -8.26 -7.94 -11.87
C ASP A 197 -6.81 -7.53 -12.14
N THR A 198 -5.89 -8.34 -11.64
CA THR A 198 -4.44 -8.14 -11.81
C THR A 198 -3.74 -9.48 -11.93
N GLY A 199 -2.49 -9.48 -12.36
CA GLY A 199 -1.69 -10.71 -12.41
C GLY A 199 -1.54 -11.40 -11.05
N LEU A 200 -1.70 -10.66 -9.94
CA LEU A 200 -1.57 -11.24 -8.61
C LEU A 200 -2.80 -12.03 -8.19
N SER A 201 -3.99 -11.52 -8.46
CA SER A 201 -5.26 -12.10 -7.99
C SER A 201 -6.05 -12.85 -9.07
N GLY A 202 -5.81 -12.54 -10.35
CA GLY A 202 -6.54 -13.13 -11.47
C GLY A 202 -6.66 -14.66 -11.40
N PRO A 203 -5.55 -15.41 -11.19
CA PRO A 203 -5.62 -16.86 -11.12
C PRO A 203 -6.50 -17.42 -10.01
N PHE A 204 -6.85 -16.60 -9.01
CA PHE A 204 -7.65 -17.02 -7.85
C PHE A 204 -9.05 -16.39 -7.85
N ALA A 205 -9.39 -15.63 -8.87
CA ALA A 205 -10.73 -15.07 -9.03
C ALA A 205 -11.71 -16.18 -9.40
N LYS A 206 -12.50 -16.63 -8.41
CA LYS A 206 -13.52 -17.67 -8.64
C LYS A 206 -14.79 -17.04 -9.19
N SER A 207 -15.57 -17.81 -9.92
CA SER A 207 -16.89 -17.36 -10.37
C SER A 207 -17.73 -17.00 -9.13
N GLY A 208 -18.39 -15.85 -9.19
CA GLY A 208 -19.19 -15.33 -8.07
C GLY A 208 -18.46 -14.33 -7.19
N LEU A 209 -17.14 -14.11 -7.38
CA LEU A 209 -16.46 -13.02 -6.69
C LEU A 209 -16.66 -11.71 -7.47
N ASP A 210 -16.88 -10.63 -6.74
CA ASP A 210 -16.92 -9.29 -7.30
C ASP A 210 -15.47 -8.84 -7.62
N VAL A 211 -15.10 -9.03 -8.88
CA VAL A 211 -13.73 -8.70 -9.34
C VAL A 211 -13.71 -7.24 -9.79
N GLN A 212 -12.98 -6.43 -9.04
CA GLN A 212 -12.91 -4.99 -9.27
C GLN A 212 -11.94 -4.64 -10.39
N ASN A 213 -12.27 -3.61 -11.15
CA ASN A 213 -11.35 -3.00 -12.11
C ASN A 213 -10.31 -2.18 -11.35
N PRO A 214 -8.99 -2.30 -11.67
CA PRO A 214 -7.94 -1.54 -10.94
C PRO A 214 -8.19 -0.04 -10.88
N GLU A 215 -8.64 0.58 -11.98
CA GLU A 215 -8.86 2.02 -12.01
C GLU A 215 -10.03 2.43 -11.11
N GLN A 216 -11.12 1.66 -11.14
CA GLN A 216 -12.28 1.96 -10.30
C GLN A 216 -11.95 1.81 -8.80
N VAL A 217 -11.26 0.73 -8.43
CA VAL A 217 -10.96 0.48 -7.03
C VAL A 217 -9.93 1.48 -6.49
N THR A 218 -8.94 1.88 -7.31
CA THR A 218 -7.95 2.87 -6.85
C THR A 218 -8.58 4.25 -6.69
N ALA A 219 -9.53 4.64 -7.55
CA ALA A 219 -10.27 5.89 -7.36
C ALA A 219 -11.01 5.89 -6.02
N ARG A 220 -11.70 4.79 -5.69
CA ARG A 220 -12.38 4.63 -4.40
C ARG A 220 -11.40 4.69 -3.23
N MET A 221 -10.28 3.96 -3.31
CA MET A 221 -9.26 3.98 -2.25
C MET A 221 -8.67 5.37 -2.06
N LEU A 222 -8.46 6.15 -3.13
CA LEU A 222 -8.00 7.53 -3.01
C LEU A 222 -9.02 8.41 -2.29
N ALA A 223 -10.31 8.20 -2.54
CA ALA A 223 -11.37 8.90 -1.82
C ALA A 223 -11.37 8.50 -0.32
N VAL A 224 -11.15 7.22 -0.02
CA VAL A 224 -11.00 6.74 1.38
C VAL A 224 -9.80 7.45 2.03
N ILE A 225 -8.63 7.41 1.38
CA ILE A 225 -7.41 8.05 1.88
C ILE A 225 -7.65 9.53 2.17
N ASP A 226 -8.31 10.23 1.24
CA ASP A 226 -8.61 11.64 1.42
C ASP A 226 -9.57 11.88 2.59
N GLY A 227 -10.52 10.98 2.83
CA GLY A 227 -11.47 11.09 3.93
C GLY A 227 -10.91 10.78 5.31
N LEU A 228 -9.76 10.09 5.41
CA LEU A 228 -9.19 9.67 6.69
C LEU A 228 -8.78 10.87 7.56
N THR A 229 -8.91 10.68 8.86
CA THR A 229 -8.47 11.63 9.88
C THR A 229 -7.35 11.00 10.74
N PRO A 230 -6.57 11.80 11.47
CA PRO A 230 -5.52 11.23 12.35
C PRO A 230 -6.04 10.23 13.38
N ARG A 231 -7.30 10.34 13.80
CA ARG A 231 -7.91 9.37 14.74
C ARG A 231 -8.02 7.97 14.16
N GLN A 232 -8.00 7.87 12.84
CA GLN A 232 -8.10 6.60 12.13
C GLN A 232 -6.73 6.01 11.77
N SER A 233 -5.64 6.69 12.17
CA SER A 233 -4.28 6.18 11.97
C SER A 233 -4.10 4.85 12.72
N GLY A 234 -3.49 3.88 12.06
CA GLY A 234 -3.37 2.53 12.58
C GLY A 234 -4.58 1.65 12.29
N GLY A 235 -5.53 2.13 11.48
CA GLY A 235 -6.70 1.35 11.08
C GLY A 235 -6.49 0.50 9.84
N PHE A 236 -7.43 -0.40 9.61
CA PHE A 236 -7.46 -1.29 8.44
C PHE A 236 -8.80 -1.08 7.72
N PHE A 237 -8.75 -0.61 6.47
CA PHE A 237 -9.95 -0.20 5.75
C PHE A 237 -10.06 -0.93 4.40
N ALA A 238 -11.29 -1.22 4.01
CA ALA A 238 -11.60 -1.71 2.66
C ALA A 238 -11.63 -0.53 1.67
N TYR A 239 -11.63 -0.86 0.40
CA TYR A 239 -11.67 0.11 -0.70
C TYR A 239 -12.89 1.04 -0.68
N ASP A 240 -13.94 0.67 0.03
CA ASP A 240 -15.17 1.45 0.17
C ASP A 240 -15.22 2.24 1.49
N GLY A 241 -14.17 2.19 2.28
CA GLY A 241 -14.06 2.90 3.55
C GLY A 241 -14.54 2.12 4.76
N GLN A 242 -15.05 0.89 4.57
CA GLN A 242 -15.44 0.05 5.71
C GLN A 242 -14.20 -0.29 6.56
N GLU A 243 -14.28 -0.08 7.86
CA GLU A 243 -13.23 -0.54 8.77
C GLU A 243 -13.33 -2.04 8.95
N LEU A 244 -12.19 -2.72 8.79
CA LEU A 244 -12.11 -4.18 8.85
C LEU A 244 -11.55 -4.62 10.20
N PRO A 245 -12.00 -5.76 10.74
CA PRO A 245 -11.41 -6.30 11.98
C PRO A 245 -9.99 -6.82 11.72
N TRP A 246 -9.17 -6.80 12.81
CA TRP A 246 -7.81 -7.35 12.78
C TRP A 246 -7.78 -8.87 12.72
#